data_b2d22d6ec99bf3086e912a2d8ec40ca0
#
_entry.id   b2d22d6ec99bf3086e912a2d8ec40ca0
#
_cell.length_a   1.000
_cell.length_b   1.000
_cell.length_c   1.000
_cell.angle_alpha   90.00
_cell.angle_beta   90.00
_cell.angle_gamma   90.00
#
_symmetry.space_group_name_H-M   'P 1'
#
loop_
_entity.id
_entity.type
_entity.pdbx_description
1 polymer ?
#
loop_
_entity_poly.entity_id
_entity_poly.type
_entity_poly.pdbx_seq_one_letter_code
_entity_poly.pdbx_strand_id
1 'polypeptide(L)'
;MRVVILGSGNVATVISSLIQKAGHEILQIASRNRDHAAILASKYNADAVSLIEPEFASADIYIVALHDASLDSLEKINGLKNKFVVHTAGSVSKDVLKNISSTYGILYPLQTLSKITEQIPEIPFLVEGNNKEALHQITEFARTL
;
A
#
# COMPACT_ATOMS: atom_id res chain seq x y z
N MET A 1 8.71 10.03 -2.74
CA MET A 1 8.76 8.62 -3.25
C MET A 1 7.66 8.41 -4.28
N ARG A 2 7.89 7.47 -5.20
CA ARG A 2 6.89 6.98 -6.15
C ARG A 2 6.24 5.74 -5.57
N VAL A 3 4.92 5.70 -5.55
CA VAL A 3 4.15 4.70 -4.82
C VAL A 3 3.16 3.97 -5.74
N VAL A 4 3.05 2.66 -5.60
CA VAL A 4 1.97 1.85 -6.16
C VAL A 4 1.12 1.31 -5.00
N ILE A 5 -0.20 1.43 -5.11
CA ILE A 5 -1.15 1.00 -4.07
C ILE A 5 -1.99 -0.16 -4.60
N LEU A 6 -1.97 -1.28 -3.89
CA LEU A 6 -2.80 -2.45 -4.16
C LEU A 6 -3.99 -2.43 -3.20
N GLY A 7 -5.14 -2.10 -3.73
CA GLY A 7 -6.40 -1.92 -3.00
C GLY A 7 -7.09 -0.62 -3.36
N SER A 8 -8.42 -0.57 -3.21
CA SER A 8 -9.26 0.61 -3.43
C SER A 8 -10.30 0.78 -2.31
N GLY A 9 -10.05 0.17 -1.15
CA GLY A 9 -10.88 0.23 0.04
C GLY A 9 -10.65 1.49 0.90
N ASN A 10 -11.18 1.47 2.12
CA ASN A 10 -11.05 2.59 3.07
C ASN A 10 -9.59 2.92 3.38
N VAL A 11 -8.78 1.91 3.71
CA VAL A 11 -7.36 2.08 4.03
C VAL A 11 -6.61 2.65 2.85
N ALA A 12 -6.79 2.08 1.63
CA ALA A 12 -6.17 2.60 0.42
C ALA A 12 -6.54 4.07 0.16
N THR A 13 -7.82 4.43 0.35
CA THR A 13 -8.30 5.81 0.15
C THR A 13 -7.62 6.80 1.10
N VAL A 14 -7.54 6.46 2.37
CA VAL A 14 -6.95 7.35 3.39
C VAL A 14 -5.44 7.46 3.20
N ILE A 15 -4.74 6.32 3.01
CA ILE A 15 -3.29 6.31 2.77
C ILE A 15 -2.94 7.08 1.49
N SER A 16 -3.72 6.94 0.41
CA SER A 16 -3.51 7.73 -0.82
C SER A 16 -3.57 9.24 -0.56
N SER A 17 -4.52 9.68 0.27
CA SER A 17 -4.63 11.10 0.63
C SER A 17 -3.43 11.59 1.45
N LEU A 18 -2.94 10.78 2.40
CA LEU A 18 -1.75 11.12 3.19
C LEU A 18 -0.50 11.19 2.30
N ILE A 19 -0.31 10.22 1.42
CA ILE A 19 0.79 10.16 0.46
C ILE A 19 0.83 11.41 -0.41
N GLN A 20 -0.32 11.82 -0.96
CA GLN A 20 -0.40 13.04 -1.76
C GLN A 20 -0.09 14.30 -0.94
N LYS A 21 -0.65 14.42 0.27
CA LYS A 21 -0.39 15.56 1.17
C LYS A 21 1.08 15.66 1.56
N ALA A 22 1.76 14.54 1.70
CA ALA A 22 3.19 14.46 1.99
C ALA A 22 4.08 14.78 0.76
N GLY A 23 3.50 15.07 -0.40
CA GLY A 23 4.24 15.39 -1.63
C GLY A 23 4.85 14.17 -2.33
N HIS A 24 4.38 12.97 -2.04
CA HIS A 24 4.76 11.76 -2.76
C HIS A 24 3.86 11.56 -3.99
N GLU A 25 4.34 10.81 -4.98
CA GLU A 25 3.65 10.52 -6.23
C GLU A 25 3.01 9.14 -6.20
N ILE A 26 1.70 9.06 -6.46
CA ILE A 26 1.00 7.80 -6.65
C ILE A 26 0.99 7.50 -8.15
N LEU A 27 1.72 6.45 -8.55
CA LEU A 27 1.80 6.05 -9.96
C LEU A 27 0.59 5.23 -10.38
N GLN A 28 0.19 4.28 -9.53
CA GLN A 28 -0.87 3.34 -9.85
C GLN A 28 -1.69 2.98 -8.62
N ILE A 29 -2.98 2.73 -8.88
CA ILE A 29 -3.87 2.06 -7.93
C ILE A 29 -4.38 0.79 -8.59
N ALA A 30 -4.14 -0.34 -7.93
CA ALA A 30 -4.51 -1.66 -8.42
C ALA A 30 -5.66 -2.26 -7.62
N SER A 31 -6.65 -2.85 -8.29
CA SER A 31 -7.77 -3.54 -7.64
C SER A 31 -8.25 -4.72 -8.48
N ARG A 32 -8.91 -5.70 -7.87
CA ARG A 32 -9.61 -6.78 -8.59
C ARG A 32 -10.72 -6.20 -9.46
N ASN A 33 -11.42 -5.19 -8.97
CA ASN A 33 -12.37 -4.40 -9.76
C ASN A 33 -11.64 -3.13 -10.25
N ARG A 34 -11.37 -3.07 -11.55
CA ARG A 34 -10.64 -1.97 -12.18
C ARG A 34 -11.41 -0.65 -12.09
N ASP A 35 -12.75 -0.67 -12.11
CA ASP A 35 -13.56 0.55 -12.01
C ASP A 35 -13.39 1.20 -10.62
N HIS A 36 -13.32 0.40 -9.56
CA HIS A 36 -13.02 0.91 -8.22
C HIS A 36 -11.62 1.51 -8.13
N ALA A 37 -10.65 0.90 -8.81
CA ALA A 37 -9.30 1.48 -8.92
C ALA A 37 -9.33 2.79 -9.69
N ALA A 38 -10.06 2.88 -10.79
CA ALA A 38 -10.16 4.07 -11.63
C ALA A 38 -10.78 5.27 -10.87
N ILE A 39 -11.82 5.03 -10.08
CA ILE A 39 -12.45 6.07 -9.25
C ILE A 39 -11.44 6.66 -8.25
N LEU A 40 -10.62 5.83 -7.63
CA LEU A 40 -9.62 6.30 -6.67
C LEU A 40 -8.43 6.94 -7.39
N ALA A 41 -7.93 6.31 -8.44
CA ALA A 41 -6.76 6.75 -9.21
C ALA A 41 -6.97 8.13 -9.85
N SER A 42 -8.18 8.43 -10.35
CA SER A 42 -8.52 9.72 -10.96
C SER A 42 -8.32 10.92 -10.03
N LYS A 43 -8.40 10.70 -8.70
CA LYS A 43 -8.17 11.76 -7.70
C LYS A 43 -6.71 12.18 -7.58
N TYR A 44 -5.79 11.33 -8.04
CA TYR A 44 -4.35 11.48 -7.84
C TYR A 44 -3.57 11.52 -9.17
N ASN A 45 -4.28 11.59 -10.30
CA ASN A 45 -3.68 11.49 -11.65
C ASN A 45 -2.83 10.23 -11.83
N ALA A 46 -3.28 9.13 -11.21
CA ALA A 46 -2.63 7.82 -11.22
C ALA A 46 -3.32 6.87 -12.21
N ASP A 47 -2.62 5.83 -12.65
CA ASP A 47 -3.17 4.79 -13.49
C ASP A 47 -3.98 3.76 -12.70
N ALA A 48 -5.09 3.30 -13.28
CA ALA A 48 -5.87 2.20 -12.72
C ALA A 48 -5.43 0.86 -13.34
N VAL A 49 -5.05 -0.10 -12.48
CA VAL A 49 -4.53 -1.41 -12.88
C VAL A 49 -5.39 -2.53 -12.32
N SER A 50 -5.53 -3.61 -13.09
CA SER A 50 -6.16 -4.85 -12.62
C SER A 50 -5.17 -5.69 -11.80
N LEU A 51 -5.62 -6.31 -10.69
CA LEU A 51 -4.82 -7.29 -9.94
C LEU A 51 -4.84 -8.70 -10.55
N ILE A 52 -5.60 -8.93 -11.61
CA ILE A 52 -5.68 -10.26 -12.25
C ILE A 52 -4.41 -10.53 -13.07
N GLU A 53 -3.98 -9.56 -13.88
CA GLU A 53 -2.74 -9.59 -14.65
C GLU A 53 -2.07 -8.21 -14.57
N PRO A 54 -1.44 -7.89 -13.44
CA PRO A 54 -0.95 -6.55 -13.22
C PRO A 54 0.38 -6.31 -13.95
N GLU A 55 0.46 -5.16 -14.61
CA GLU A 55 1.72 -4.56 -15.06
C GLU A 55 2.05 -3.38 -14.14
N PHE A 56 2.85 -3.64 -13.12
CA PHE A 56 3.22 -2.60 -12.16
C PHE A 56 4.35 -1.71 -12.68
N ALA A 57 4.10 -0.40 -12.61
CA ALA A 57 5.14 0.61 -12.82
C ALA A 57 6.31 0.42 -11.85
N SER A 58 7.49 0.88 -12.24
CA SER A 58 8.65 0.91 -11.33
C SER A 58 8.46 2.00 -10.28
N ALA A 59 8.25 1.60 -9.04
CA ALA A 59 8.02 2.46 -7.90
C ALA A 59 9.04 2.19 -6.78
N ASP A 60 9.12 3.13 -5.85
CA ASP A 60 10.03 3.03 -4.71
C ASP A 60 9.43 2.14 -3.61
N ILE A 61 8.11 2.10 -3.49
CA ILE A 61 7.37 1.27 -2.52
C ILE A 61 6.02 0.81 -3.09
N TYR A 62 5.62 -0.40 -2.73
CA TYR A 62 4.34 -1.02 -3.09
C TYR A 62 3.55 -1.29 -1.81
N ILE A 63 2.39 -0.63 -1.66
CA ILE A 63 1.57 -0.70 -0.45
C ILE A 63 0.37 -1.59 -0.70
N VAL A 64 0.29 -2.71 0.02
CA VAL A 64 -0.81 -3.67 -0.05
C VAL A 64 -1.86 -3.31 0.99
N ALA A 65 -2.92 -2.64 0.56
CA ALA A 65 -4.08 -2.23 1.36
C ALA A 65 -5.31 -3.06 0.98
N LEU A 66 -5.16 -4.39 1.04
CA LEU A 66 -6.21 -5.38 0.80
C LEU A 66 -6.79 -5.87 2.12
N HIS A 67 -7.94 -6.56 2.05
CA HIS A 67 -8.49 -7.26 3.23
C HIS A 67 -7.53 -8.35 3.70
N ASP A 68 -7.43 -8.54 5.02
CA ASP A 68 -6.55 -9.51 5.67
C ASP A 68 -6.65 -10.90 5.04
N ALA A 69 -7.88 -11.39 4.81
CA ALA A 69 -8.13 -12.67 4.16
C ALA A 69 -7.60 -12.79 2.70
N SER A 70 -7.25 -11.68 2.08
CA SER A 70 -6.68 -11.67 0.71
C SER A 70 -5.15 -11.71 0.72
N LEU A 71 -4.52 -11.49 1.87
CA LEU A 71 -3.06 -11.46 1.98
C LEU A 71 -2.42 -12.83 1.75
N ASP A 72 -3.08 -13.92 2.16
CA ASP A 72 -2.61 -15.29 1.92
C ASP A 72 -2.54 -15.66 0.42
N SER A 73 -3.23 -14.90 -0.42
CA SER A 73 -3.23 -15.11 -1.87
C SER A 73 -2.34 -14.17 -2.67
N LEU A 74 -1.55 -13.33 -2.00
CA LEU A 74 -0.65 -12.35 -2.66
C LEU A 74 0.41 -13.02 -3.56
N GLU A 75 0.82 -14.24 -3.25
CA GLU A 75 1.76 -15.00 -4.09
C GLU A 75 1.24 -15.23 -5.52
N LYS A 76 -0.08 -15.16 -5.72
CA LYS A 76 -0.72 -15.27 -7.03
C LYS A 76 -0.67 -13.97 -7.84
N ILE A 77 -0.31 -12.86 -7.20
CA ILE A 77 -0.18 -11.56 -7.86
C ILE A 77 1.21 -11.46 -8.46
N ASN A 78 1.29 -11.54 -9.76
CA ASN A 78 2.56 -11.38 -10.48
C ASN A 78 3.10 -9.94 -10.34
N GLY A 79 4.42 -9.77 -10.54
CA GLY A 79 5.04 -8.43 -10.64
C GLY A 79 5.49 -7.81 -9.33
N LEU A 80 5.31 -8.48 -8.17
CA LEU A 80 5.80 -7.99 -6.88
C LEU A 80 7.19 -8.54 -6.49
N LYS A 81 7.70 -9.51 -7.24
CA LYS A 81 9.02 -10.11 -6.97
C LYS A 81 10.12 -9.05 -6.98
N ASN A 82 10.96 -9.07 -5.96
CA ASN A 82 12.07 -8.12 -5.77
C ASN A 82 11.66 -6.64 -5.68
N LYS A 83 10.40 -6.37 -5.35
CA LYS A 83 9.90 -5.02 -5.06
C LYS A 83 9.95 -4.77 -3.55
N PHE A 84 10.04 -3.51 -3.13
CA PHE A 84 9.84 -3.16 -1.73
C PHE A 84 8.34 -3.15 -1.42
N VAL A 85 7.87 -4.14 -0.66
CA VAL A 85 6.44 -4.37 -0.44
C VAL A 85 6.10 -4.25 1.05
N VAL A 86 5.08 -3.48 1.37
CA VAL A 86 4.52 -3.39 2.72
C VAL A 86 3.03 -3.68 2.70
N HIS A 87 2.50 -4.29 3.76
CA HIS A 87 1.05 -4.41 3.93
C HIS A 87 0.54 -3.57 5.10
N THR A 88 -0.76 -3.31 5.13
CA THR A 88 -1.40 -2.42 6.09
C THR A 88 -2.28 -3.15 7.11
N ALA A 89 -2.18 -4.46 7.23
CA ALA A 89 -2.97 -5.27 8.16
C ALA A 89 -2.23 -5.42 9.50
N GLY A 90 -2.88 -5.03 10.60
CA GLY A 90 -2.27 -5.09 11.93
C GLY A 90 -2.31 -6.49 12.57
N SER A 91 -3.22 -7.36 12.12
CA SER A 91 -3.41 -8.73 12.65
C SER A 91 -2.63 -9.79 11.87
N VAL A 92 -1.95 -9.44 10.78
CA VAL A 92 -1.25 -10.36 9.90
C VAL A 92 0.25 -10.15 10.01
N SER A 93 1.01 -11.25 10.12
CA SER A 93 2.48 -11.18 10.14
C SER A 93 3.03 -10.64 8.83
N LYS A 94 4.11 -9.83 8.91
CA LYS A 94 4.86 -9.40 7.71
C LYS A 94 5.34 -10.57 6.86
N ASP A 95 5.51 -11.75 7.45
CA ASP A 95 6.07 -12.93 6.79
C ASP A 95 5.16 -13.55 5.71
N VAL A 96 3.92 -13.08 5.57
CA VAL A 96 3.09 -13.40 4.39
C VAL A 96 3.73 -12.89 3.10
N LEU A 97 4.65 -11.92 3.20
CA LEU A 97 5.37 -11.34 2.06
C LEU A 97 6.72 -12.00 1.76
N LYS A 98 7.19 -12.93 2.60
CA LYS A 98 8.54 -13.52 2.51
C LYS A 98 8.85 -14.24 1.19
N ASN A 99 7.82 -14.87 0.59
CA ASN A 99 7.95 -15.56 -0.70
C ASN A 99 7.74 -14.63 -1.91
N ILE A 100 7.29 -13.40 -1.64
CA ILE A 100 6.95 -12.40 -2.65
C ILE A 100 8.12 -11.44 -2.89
N SER A 101 8.77 -11.00 -1.81
CA SER A 101 9.84 -10.01 -1.90
C SER A 101 10.95 -10.29 -0.90
N SER A 102 12.16 -9.84 -1.22
CA SER A 102 13.31 -9.85 -0.31
C SER A 102 13.32 -8.65 0.65
N THR A 103 12.58 -7.59 0.35
CA THR A 103 12.49 -6.37 1.16
C THR A 103 11.02 -6.06 1.44
N TYR A 104 10.58 -6.29 2.66
CA TYR A 104 9.17 -6.18 3.01
C TYR A 104 8.92 -5.81 4.47
N GLY A 105 7.67 -5.43 4.76
CA GLY A 105 7.27 -5.13 6.13
C GLY A 105 5.80 -4.72 6.28
N ILE A 106 5.53 -4.03 7.38
CA ILE A 106 4.21 -3.55 7.78
C ILE A 106 4.23 -2.02 7.87
N LEU A 107 3.19 -1.40 7.37
CA LEU A 107 2.83 0.00 7.55
C LEU A 107 1.37 0.05 8.02
N TYR A 108 1.13 -0.20 9.31
CA TYR A 108 -0.22 -0.32 9.86
C TYR A 108 -0.72 1.00 10.47
N PRO A 109 -1.76 1.62 9.92
CA PRO A 109 -2.41 2.78 10.54
C PRO A 109 -3.19 2.33 11.78
N LEU A 110 -2.80 2.83 12.97
CA LEU A 110 -3.42 2.48 14.25
C LEU A 110 -4.70 3.29 14.47
N GLN A 111 -5.65 3.16 13.55
CA GLN A 111 -6.94 3.84 13.62
C GLN A 111 -7.97 3.17 12.71
N THR A 112 -9.25 3.23 13.11
CA THR A 112 -10.35 2.87 12.22
C THR A 112 -10.50 3.93 11.14
N LEU A 113 -10.31 3.53 9.87
CA LEU A 113 -10.34 4.42 8.73
C LEU A 113 -11.66 4.31 7.96
N SER A 114 -12.23 5.47 7.59
CA SER A 114 -13.43 5.58 6.77
C SER A 114 -13.17 6.51 5.58
N LYS A 115 -13.73 6.17 4.41
CA LYS A 115 -13.67 7.02 3.20
C LYS A 115 -14.39 8.36 3.35
N ILE A 116 -15.29 8.47 4.32
CA ILE A 116 -16.21 9.61 4.49
C ILE A 116 -15.62 10.70 5.41
N THR A 117 -14.46 10.50 5.99
CA THR A 117 -13.86 11.47 6.89
C THR A 117 -13.31 12.67 6.10
N GLU A 118 -13.95 13.82 6.20
CA GLU A 118 -13.53 15.07 5.52
C GLU A 118 -12.18 15.58 6.04
N GLN A 119 -11.92 15.37 7.33
CA GLN A 119 -10.64 15.70 7.95
C GLN A 119 -9.98 14.40 8.43
N ILE A 120 -8.82 14.09 7.86
CA ILE A 120 -8.01 12.97 8.31
C ILE A 120 -7.22 13.46 9.52
N PRO A 121 -7.47 12.91 10.73
CA PRO A 121 -6.68 13.25 11.91
C PRO A 121 -5.23 12.74 11.73
N GLU A 122 -4.35 13.16 12.62
CA GLU A 122 -3.02 12.57 12.72
C GLU A 122 -3.14 11.07 13.04
N ILE A 123 -2.58 10.23 12.19
CA ILE A 123 -2.69 8.77 12.29
C ILE A 123 -1.34 8.20 12.74
N PRO A 124 -1.25 7.60 13.94
CA PRO A 124 -0.06 6.86 14.32
C PRO A 124 0.10 5.63 13.44
N PHE A 125 1.33 5.35 12.98
CA PHE A 125 1.67 4.14 12.25
C PHE A 125 2.51 3.20 13.11
N LEU A 126 2.10 1.93 13.17
CA LEU A 126 2.98 0.85 13.62
C LEU A 126 3.72 0.28 12.43
N VAL A 127 5.04 0.14 12.57
CA VAL A 127 5.90 -0.29 11.48
C VAL A 127 6.74 -1.50 11.86
N GLU A 128 6.91 -2.42 10.93
CA GLU A 128 7.85 -3.52 11.02
C GLU A 128 8.60 -3.68 9.69
N GLY A 129 9.85 -4.13 9.75
CA GLY A 129 10.63 -4.52 8.58
C GLY A 129 11.18 -5.93 8.74
N ASN A 130 11.40 -6.63 7.64
CA ASN A 130 12.02 -7.95 7.65
C ASN A 130 13.54 -7.90 7.91
N ASN A 131 14.13 -6.72 7.80
CA ASN A 131 15.51 -6.42 8.15
C ASN A 131 15.65 -4.95 8.59
N LYS A 132 16.83 -4.55 9.04
CA LYS A 132 17.09 -3.18 9.56
C LYS A 132 16.88 -2.11 8.49
N GLU A 133 17.27 -2.38 7.26
CA GLU A 133 17.15 -1.45 6.13
C GLU A 133 15.66 -1.24 5.79
N ALA A 134 14.88 -2.31 5.66
CA ALA A 134 13.45 -2.24 5.42
C ALA A 134 12.73 -1.47 6.54
N LEU A 135 13.06 -1.77 7.81
CA LEU A 135 12.48 -1.05 8.95
C LEU A 135 12.82 0.44 8.90
N HIS A 136 14.06 0.80 8.59
CA HIS A 136 14.48 2.20 8.47
C HIS A 136 13.69 2.91 7.37
N GLN A 137 13.61 2.34 6.17
CA GLN A 137 12.89 2.94 5.04
C GLN A 137 11.39 3.11 5.32
N ILE A 138 10.75 2.10 5.93
CA ILE A 138 9.34 2.19 6.32
C ILE A 138 9.14 3.29 7.37
N THR A 139 10.03 3.37 8.35
CA THR A 139 9.95 4.38 9.42
C THR A 139 10.08 5.79 8.86
N GLU A 140 11.07 6.02 8.00
CA GLU A 140 11.25 7.34 7.36
C GLU A 140 10.04 7.70 6.48
N PHE A 141 9.51 6.75 5.71
CA PHE A 141 8.30 6.98 4.93
C PHE A 141 7.08 7.30 5.81
N ALA A 142 6.84 6.51 6.87
CA ALA A 142 5.73 6.72 7.80
C ALA A 142 5.77 8.09 8.48
N ARG A 143 6.97 8.62 8.78
CA ARG A 143 7.15 9.96 9.38
C ARG A 143 6.74 11.11 8.45
N THR A 144 6.65 10.86 7.16
CA THR A 144 6.20 11.87 6.20
C THR A 144 4.69 11.93 6.06
N LEU A 145 3.98 10.86 6.48
CA LEU A 145 2.53 10.72 6.35
C LEU A 145 1.78 11.32 7.55
#